data_41dedb7a0fe42328405e4c397183c9d8
#
_entry.id   41dedb7a0fe42328405e4c397183c9d8
#
_cell.length_a   1.000
_cell.length_b   1.000
_cell.length_c   1.000
_cell.angle_alpha   90.00
_cell.angle_beta   90.00
_cell.angle_gamma   90.00
#
_symmetry.space_group_name_H-M   'P 1'
#
loop_
_entity.id
_entity.type
_entity.pdbx_description
1 polymer ?
#
loop_
_entity_poly.entity_id
_entity_poly.type
_entity_poly.pdbx_seq_one_letter_code
_entity_poly.pdbx_strand_id
1 'polypeptide(L)'
;MAIQKIFYIFVNFTVTDKKEVVGVVSYDAGGAEIISSYIVRNKIKALYCLQGPAVNIFNGKIHKIEILSLDDLINKSDWLLCGTSWQSDLEWKAIQRAKKANKKVISFIDHWVNYRERFIRNNEEC
;
A
#
# COMPACT_ATOMS: atom_id res chain seq x y z
N MET A 1 1.21 -18.03 7.59
CA MET A 1 1.36 -17.55 6.22
C MET A 1 1.29 -16.02 6.19
N ALA A 2 2.00 -15.40 5.26
CA ALA A 2 2.07 -13.94 5.15
C ALA A 2 0.70 -13.28 4.98
N ILE A 3 -0.21 -13.87 4.19
CA ILE A 3 -1.55 -13.34 3.92
C ILE A 3 -2.39 -13.24 5.19
N GLN A 4 -2.37 -14.26 6.02
CA GLN A 4 -3.11 -14.29 7.26
C GLN A 4 -2.59 -13.24 8.26
N LYS A 5 -1.27 -13.04 8.29
CA LYS A 5 -0.64 -11.98 9.08
C LYS A 5 -1.00 -10.59 8.56
N ILE A 6 -1.03 -10.40 7.25
CA ILE A 6 -1.40 -9.12 6.62
C ILE A 6 -2.83 -8.75 6.99
N PHE A 7 -3.79 -9.67 6.85
CA PHE A 7 -5.18 -9.44 7.21
C PHE A 7 -5.35 -9.13 8.70
N TYR A 8 -4.71 -9.92 9.56
CA TYR A 8 -4.73 -9.72 11.00
C TYR A 8 -4.19 -8.34 11.40
N ILE A 9 -3.05 -7.95 10.86
CA ILE A 9 -2.43 -6.65 11.15
C ILE A 9 -3.34 -5.52 10.66
N PHE A 10 -3.96 -5.66 9.47
CA PHE A 10 -4.87 -4.65 8.93
C PHE A 10 -6.11 -4.45 9.81
N VAL A 11 -6.74 -5.53 10.26
CA VAL A 11 -7.92 -5.49 11.13
C VAL A 11 -7.59 -4.95 12.53
N ASN A 12 -6.45 -5.32 13.06
CA ASN A 12 -6.01 -4.93 14.41
C ASN A 12 -5.10 -3.70 14.41
N PHE A 13 -4.93 -3.06 13.25
CA PHE A 13 -4.11 -1.88 13.15
C PHE A 13 -4.80 -0.71 13.84
N THR A 14 -4.36 -0.41 15.04
CA THR A 14 -4.73 0.80 15.75
C THR A 14 -3.67 1.87 15.52
N VAL A 15 -4.11 3.11 15.36
CA VAL A 15 -3.20 4.24 15.28
C VAL A 15 -2.42 4.30 16.59
N THR A 16 -1.13 4.00 16.53
CA THR A 16 -0.26 4.14 17.69
C THR A 16 -0.01 5.62 17.96
N ASP A 17 0.25 5.98 19.20
CA ASP A 17 0.53 7.37 19.61
C ASP A 17 1.79 7.97 18.96
N LYS A 18 2.58 7.16 18.30
CA LYS A 18 3.73 7.62 17.52
C LYS A 18 3.23 8.21 16.20
N LYS A 19 3.71 9.39 15.85
CA LYS A 19 3.45 10.05 14.57
C LYS A 19 4.21 9.37 13.43
N GLU A 20 3.92 8.10 13.21
CA GLU A 20 4.50 7.35 12.09
C GLU A 20 3.97 7.87 10.77
N VAL A 21 4.83 7.90 9.77
CA VAL A 21 4.48 8.27 8.40
C VAL A 21 4.29 7.01 7.58
N VAL A 22 3.10 6.83 7.04
CA VAL A 22 2.75 5.67 6.21
C VAL A 22 2.97 6.02 4.75
N GLY A 23 3.72 5.18 4.03
CA GLY A 23 3.81 5.26 2.58
C GLY A 23 2.71 4.42 1.93
N VAL A 24 1.84 5.05 1.17
CA VAL A 24 0.75 4.38 0.46
C VAL A 24 1.13 4.19 -1.00
N VAL A 25 1.09 2.95 -1.48
CA VAL A 25 1.33 2.61 -2.88
C VAL A 25 0.09 1.89 -3.41
N SER A 26 -0.53 2.44 -4.44
CA SER A 26 -1.78 1.89 -4.96
C SER A 26 -1.94 2.13 -6.45
N TYR A 27 -2.49 1.14 -7.14
CA TYR A 27 -2.82 1.20 -8.57
C TYR A 27 -4.30 0.89 -8.82
N ASP A 28 -4.78 -0.29 -8.42
CA ASP A 28 -6.13 -0.77 -8.73
C ASP A 28 -7.23 -0.04 -7.95
N ALA A 29 -8.40 0.05 -8.58
CA ALA A 29 -9.55 0.74 -8.01
C ALA A 29 -10.04 0.12 -6.69
N GLY A 30 -10.14 -1.21 -6.63
CA GLY A 30 -10.64 -1.90 -5.44
C GLY A 30 -9.80 -1.65 -4.21
N GLY A 31 -8.49 -1.86 -4.32
CA GLY A 31 -7.54 -1.57 -3.25
C GLY A 31 -7.52 -0.10 -2.87
N ALA A 32 -7.54 0.79 -3.88
CA ALA A 32 -7.54 2.23 -3.67
C ALA A 32 -8.76 2.73 -2.89
N GLU A 33 -9.95 2.19 -3.19
CA GLU A 33 -11.18 2.55 -2.46
C GLU A 33 -11.08 2.24 -0.97
N ILE A 34 -10.61 1.08 -0.64
CA ILE A 34 -10.52 0.63 0.76
C ILE A 34 -9.39 1.32 1.49
N ILE A 35 -8.21 1.38 0.89
CA ILE A 35 -7.04 2.02 1.52
C ILE A 35 -7.30 3.51 1.75
N SER A 36 -7.84 4.21 0.76
CA SER A 36 -8.15 5.64 0.89
C SER A 36 -9.18 5.91 1.98
N SER A 37 -10.24 5.10 2.05
CA SER A 37 -11.24 5.20 3.10
C SER A 37 -10.65 4.94 4.50
N TYR A 38 -9.77 3.95 4.60
CA TYR A 38 -9.08 3.64 5.84
C TYR A 38 -8.20 4.80 6.32
N ILE A 39 -7.41 5.38 5.41
CA ILE A 39 -6.54 6.54 5.70
C ILE A 39 -7.36 7.74 6.20
N VAL A 40 -8.45 8.07 5.50
CA VAL A 40 -9.33 9.18 5.87
C VAL A 40 -10.00 8.94 7.22
N ARG A 41 -10.60 7.76 7.38
CA ARG A 41 -11.34 7.41 8.60
C ARG A 41 -10.48 7.45 9.86
N ASN A 42 -9.24 7.00 9.75
CA ASN A 42 -8.32 6.93 10.88
C ASN A 42 -7.38 8.14 10.98
N LYS A 43 -7.56 9.14 10.13
CA LYS A 43 -6.74 10.38 10.11
C LYS A 43 -5.23 10.09 10.09
N ILE A 44 -4.84 9.12 9.26
CA ILE A 44 -3.45 8.67 9.16
C ILE A 44 -2.63 9.67 8.36
N LYS A 45 -1.47 10.04 8.87
CA LYS A 45 -0.50 10.82 8.10
C LYS A 45 0.16 9.90 7.07
N ALA A 46 -0.04 10.19 5.79
CA ALA A 46 0.45 9.37 4.71
C ALA A 46 1.14 10.16 3.62
N LEU A 47 2.07 9.50 2.96
CA LEU A 47 2.67 9.90 1.70
C LEU A 47 2.16 8.97 0.60
N TYR A 48 2.15 9.43 -0.64
CA TYR A 48 1.46 8.71 -1.71
C TYR A 48 2.34 8.50 -2.93
N CYS A 49 2.38 7.27 -3.43
CA CYS A 49 2.84 6.91 -4.76
C CYS A 49 1.69 6.19 -5.46
N LEU A 50 0.97 6.91 -6.31
CA LEU A 50 -0.26 6.43 -6.93
C LEU A 50 -0.12 6.44 -8.45
N GLN A 51 -0.69 5.42 -9.10
CA GLN A 51 -0.80 5.35 -10.55
C GLN A 51 -2.16 4.77 -10.94
N GLY A 52 -2.52 4.90 -12.21
CA GLY A 52 -3.76 4.36 -12.74
C GLY A 52 -5.02 4.87 -12.03
N PRO A 53 -6.05 4.02 -11.86
CA PRO A 53 -7.32 4.40 -11.24
C PRO A 53 -7.20 4.95 -9.82
N ALA A 54 -6.15 4.54 -9.08
CA ALA A 54 -5.93 5.00 -7.71
C ALA A 54 -5.80 6.52 -7.61
N VAL A 55 -5.20 7.16 -8.60
CA VAL A 55 -4.99 8.63 -8.59
C VAL A 55 -6.31 9.36 -8.38
N ASN A 56 -7.31 9.07 -9.19
CA ASN A 56 -8.61 9.73 -9.10
C ASN A 56 -9.38 9.39 -7.81
N ILE A 57 -9.27 8.14 -7.37
CA ILE A 57 -9.97 7.67 -6.18
C ILE A 57 -9.42 8.38 -4.93
N PHE A 58 -8.12 8.45 -4.78
CA PHE A 58 -7.50 9.17 -3.66
C PHE A 58 -7.76 10.66 -3.72
N ASN A 59 -7.65 11.28 -4.89
CA ASN A 59 -7.94 12.70 -5.08
C ASN A 59 -9.39 13.06 -4.78
N GLY A 60 -10.32 12.14 -4.96
CA GLY A 60 -11.72 12.34 -4.61
C GLY A 60 -12.02 12.31 -3.11
N LYS A 61 -11.12 11.73 -2.31
CA LYS A 61 -11.32 11.56 -0.86
C LYS A 61 -10.38 12.39 0.00
N ILE A 62 -9.21 12.71 -0.50
CA ILE A 62 -8.14 13.37 0.25
C ILE A 62 -7.78 14.68 -0.45
N HIS A 63 -7.82 15.77 0.30
CA HIS A 63 -7.50 17.08 -0.22
C HIS A 63 -5.99 17.31 -0.32
N LYS A 64 -5.51 17.80 -1.46
CA LYS A 64 -4.10 18.12 -1.72
C LYS A 64 -3.14 16.94 -1.55
N ILE A 65 -3.28 15.94 -2.41
CA ILE A 65 -2.32 14.85 -2.50
C ILE A 65 -1.11 15.30 -3.34
N GLU A 66 0.07 15.13 -2.79
CA GLU A 66 1.32 15.15 -3.52
C GLU A 66 1.75 13.73 -3.83
N ILE A 67 1.95 13.41 -5.12
CA ILE A 67 2.39 12.09 -5.55
C ILE A 67 3.91 12.09 -5.63
N LEU A 68 4.53 11.21 -4.85
CA LEU A 68 5.98 11.04 -4.81
C LEU A 68 6.42 9.91 -5.75
N SER A 69 7.70 9.93 -6.11
CA SER A 69 8.34 8.75 -6.67
C SER A 69 8.38 7.63 -5.63
N LEU A 70 8.48 6.39 -6.10
CA LEU A 70 8.53 5.24 -5.20
C LEU A 70 9.73 5.29 -4.25
N ASP A 71 10.89 5.68 -4.76
CA ASP A 71 12.10 5.75 -3.93
C ASP A 71 12.01 6.84 -2.86
N ASP A 72 11.49 8.01 -3.21
CA ASP A 72 11.28 9.09 -2.25
C ASP A 72 10.26 8.70 -1.18
N LEU A 73 9.17 8.04 -1.58
CA LEU A 73 8.17 7.56 -0.65
C LEU A 73 8.75 6.55 0.33
N ILE A 74 9.52 5.58 -0.15
CA ILE A 74 10.15 4.57 0.71
C ILE A 74 11.11 5.21 1.70
N ASN A 75 11.93 6.16 1.24
CA ASN A 75 12.90 6.83 2.10
C ASN A 75 12.24 7.67 3.20
N LYS A 76 11.11 8.29 2.91
CA LYS A 76 10.42 9.20 3.83
C LYS A 76 9.37 8.53 4.71
N SER A 77 9.04 7.27 4.44
CA SER A 77 8.02 6.52 5.18
C SER A 77 8.64 5.64 6.26
N ASP A 78 7.90 5.43 7.34
CA ASP A 78 8.28 4.47 8.38
C ASP A 78 7.91 3.05 8.00
N TRP A 79 6.78 2.88 7.34
CA TRP A 79 6.33 1.62 6.78
C TRP A 79 5.37 1.86 5.60
N LEU A 80 5.09 0.81 4.82
CA LEU A 80 4.27 0.91 3.63
C LEU A 80 2.94 0.17 3.77
N LEU A 81 1.90 0.78 3.20
CA LEU A 81 0.59 0.16 2.97
C LEU A 81 0.35 0.10 1.47
N CYS A 82 0.25 -1.10 0.92
CA CYS A 82 0.14 -1.32 -0.52
C CYS A 82 -1.16 -2.05 -0.87
N GLY A 83 -1.69 -1.78 -2.06
CA GLY A 83 -2.64 -2.68 -2.71
C GLY A 83 -1.93 -3.89 -3.34
N THR A 84 -2.67 -4.66 -4.14
CA THR A 84 -2.14 -5.79 -4.89
C THR A 84 -2.76 -5.81 -6.29
N SER A 85 -2.07 -5.23 -7.25
CA SER A 85 -2.56 -5.13 -8.63
C SER A 85 -2.03 -6.25 -9.52
N TRP A 86 -2.88 -6.69 -10.45
CA TRP A 86 -2.48 -7.55 -11.57
C TRP A 86 -1.99 -6.77 -12.79
N GLN A 87 -2.45 -5.56 -12.96
CA GLN A 87 -2.24 -4.76 -14.17
C GLN A 87 -0.97 -3.94 -14.12
N SER A 88 -0.34 -3.85 -12.96
CA SER A 88 0.84 -3.02 -12.76
C SER A 88 1.84 -3.71 -11.84
N ASP A 89 3.10 -3.43 -12.05
CA ASP A 89 4.20 -3.89 -11.20
C ASP A 89 4.53 -2.90 -10.08
N LEU A 90 3.82 -1.80 -9.98
CA LEU A 90 4.12 -0.74 -9.03
C LEU A 90 4.18 -1.25 -7.59
N GLU A 91 3.14 -1.94 -7.16
CA GLU A 91 3.03 -2.43 -5.78
C GLU A 91 4.02 -3.56 -5.51
N TRP A 92 4.24 -4.45 -6.48
CA TRP A 92 5.25 -5.50 -6.38
C TRP A 92 6.67 -4.92 -6.22
N LYS A 93 7.02 -3.91 -7.01
CA LYS A 93 8.29 -3.19 -6.89
C LYS A 93 8.41 -2.48 -5.54
N ALA A 94 7.32 -1.90 -5.06
CA ALA A 94 7.27 -1.25 -3.76
C ALA A 94 7.58 -2.23 -2.63
N ILE A 95 6.98 -3.41 -2.65
CA ILE A 95 7.23 -4.45 -1.65
C ILE A 95 8.70 -4.89 -1.67
N GLN A 96 9.24 -5.17 -2.85
CA GLN A 96 10.64 -5.56 -2.98
C GLN A 96 11.61 -4.50 -2.44
N ARG A 97 11.41 -3.24 -2.84
CA ARG A 97 12.30 -2.15 -2.42
C ARG A 97 12.19 -1.85 -0.94
N ALA A 98 10.97 -1.91 -0.39
CA ALA A 98 10.76 -1.72 1.04
C ALA A 98 11.43 -2.82 1.87
N LYS A 99 11.36 -4.07 1.42
CA LYS A 99 12.07 -5.18 2.06
C LYS A 99 13.59 -4.97 2.03
N LYS A 100 14.16 -4.55 0.92
CA LYS A 100 15.59 -4.21 0.81
C LYS A 100 15.99 -3.06 1.75
N ALA A 101 15.10 -2.11 1.96
CA ALA A 101 15.29 -0.99 2.89
C ALA A 101 14.98 -1.37 4.35
N ASN A 102 14.68 -2.63 4.61
CA ASN A 102 14.28 -3.15 5.92
C ASN A 102 13.07 -2.44 6.52
N LYS A 103 12.11 -2.08 5.68
CA LYS A 103 10.86 -1.45 6.09
C LYS A 103 9.71 -2.43 6.03
N LYS A 104 8.83 -2.35 7.00
CA LYS A 104 7.61 -3.17 7.09
C LYS A 104 6.67 -2.80 5.96
N VAL A 105 6.04 -3.81 5.37
CA VAL A 105 5.00 -3.65 4.36
C VAL A 105 3.75 -4.41 4.79
N ILE A 106 2.62 -3.76 4.66
CA ILE A 106 1.30 -4.38 4.76
C ILE A 106 0.63 -4.28 3.40
N SER A 107 0.19 -5.40 2.85
CA SER A 107 -0.53 -5.43 1.58
C SER A 107 -2.00 -5.75 1.80
N PHE A 108 -2.86 -4.92 1.24
CA PHE A 108 -4.30 -5.17 1.23
C PHE A 108 -4.67 -6.02 0.00
N ILE A 109 -5.37 -7.12 0.23
CA ILE A 109 -5.83 -8.03 -0.82
C ILE A 109 -7.35 -7.88 -0.92
N ASP A 110 -7.82 -7.39 -2.05
CA ASP A 110 -9.22 -7.07 -2.30
C ASP A 110 -10.01 -8.20 -2.99
N HIS A 111 -9.37 -9.33 -3.26
CA HIS A 111 -9.97 -10.48 -3.94
C HIS A 111 -9.69 -11.81 -3.22
N TRP A 112 -10.61 -12.75 -3.38
CA TRP A 112 -10.58 -14.07 -2.74
C TRP A 112 -9.71 -15.11 -3.46
N VAL A 113 -9.17 -14.79 -4.64
CA VAL A 113 -8.46 -15.74 -5.50
C VAL A 113 -7.05 -15.27 -5.81
N ASN A 114 -6.18 -16.25 -6.11
CA ASN A 114 -4.83 -15.99 -6.58
C ASN A 114 -3.98 -15.15 -5.62
N TYR A 115 -4.05 -15.47 -4.34
CA TYR A 115 -3.33 -14.69 -3.31
C TYR A 115 -1.82 -14.66 -3.52
N ARG A 116 -1.23 -15.81 -3.76
CA ARG A 116 0.22 -15.93 -3.92
C ARG A 116 0.70 -15.31 -5.22
N GLU A 117 -0.03 -15.55 -6.29
CA GLU A 117 0.30 -15.09 -7.63
C GLU A 117 0.38 -13.56 -7.73
N ARG A 118 -0.32 -12.86 -6.84
CA ARG A 118 -0.26 -11.38 -6.77
C ARG A 118 1.13 -10.87 -6.36
N PHE A 119 1.91 -11.70 -5.70
CA PHE A 119 3.25 -11.37 -5.22
C PHE A 119 4.37 -11.94 -6.08
N ILE A 120 4.03 -12.59 -7.20
CA ILE A 120 4.99 -13.21 -8.11
C ILE A 120 5.04 -12.46 -9.43
N ARG A 121 6.25 -12.15 -9.88
CA ARG A 121 6.54 -11.63 -11.23
C ARG A 121 7.76 -12.35 -11.78
N ASN A 122 7.66 -12.86 -13.02
CA ASN A 122 8.77 -13.56 -13.67
C ASN A 122 9.37 -14.68 -12.79
N ASN A 123 8.52 -15.45 -12.11
CA ASN A 123 8.89 -16.50 -11.16
C ASN A 123 9.64 -16.02 -9.91
N GLU A 124 9.64 -14.72 -9.66
CA GLU A 124 10.22 -14.13 -8.45
C GLU A 124 9.10 -13.66 -7.52
N GLU A 125 9.14 -14.12 -6.27
CA GLU A 125 8.21 -13.72 -5.21
C GLU A 125 8.81 -12.55 -4.43
N CYS A 126 8.02 -11.48 -4.20
CA CYS A 126 8.44 -10.32 -3.43
C CYS A 126 8.19 -10.45 -1.92
#